data_0eabe8c28f00508c0230c725753448b8
#
_entry.id   0eabe8c28f00508c0230c725753448b8
#
_cell.length_a   1.000
_cell.length_b   1.000
_cell.length_c   1.000
_cell.angle_alpha   90.00
_cell.angle_beta   90.00
_cell.angle_gamma   90.00
#
_symmetry.space_group_name_H-M   'P 1'
#
loop_
_entity.id
_entity.type
_entity.pdbx_description
1 polymer ?
#
loop_
_entity_poly.entity_id
_entity_poly.type
_entity_poly.pdbx_seq_one_letter_code
_entity_poly.pdbx_strand_id
1 'polypeptide(L)'
;MSTPEMEDFSRIKRLPPYVFNIVNDLKAAARARGEDIIDFGMGNPDQPTPQHIVDKLVEAAQRKDTHRYSMSRGIPRLRRAICRWYKDRYDVELDPESQAIVTIGSKEGLAHLSLACLGPGDSVLVPNPAYPIHPYGFVIAGADIRHVPLVPGVDFFDKLQEAIVDSWPKPKMLVLNFPGNPTGQCVELDFFEKVIEIARENNIWVVHDLAYADIAFDGYVAPSILQVKGAEDIAVEFFSLSKSYNMPGWRVGFMCGNKVLVAALARMKSYLDYGMFTPIQVAAIQALEGPQDCVREIRDMYQRRRDVLCDGLNAAGWPVERPKATMFVWAKIPEQYLEMGSLEFSKKLLKDAKVAVSPGVGFGQHGDDYVRFGLIENEHRTRQAVRGIKEMIRRDAKQSEA
;
A
#
# COMPACT_ATOMS: atom_id res chain seq x y z
N MET A 1 -12.26 30.22 28.74
CA MET A 1 -11.89 28.94 28.15
C MET A 1 -10.97 29.25 26.99
N SER A 2 -9.75 28.69 26.95
CA SER A 2 -8.87 28.79 25.77
C SER A 2 -9.54 28.11 24.58
N THR A 3 -9.36 28.63 23.38
CA THR A 3 -9.84 27.98 22.17
C THR A 3 -9.19 26.61 22.08
N PRO A 4 -9.93 25.49 21.89
CA PRO A 4 -9.33 24.18 21.79
C PRO A 4 -8.37 24.12 20.60
N GLU A 5 -7.17 23.61 20.81
CA GLU A 5 -6.23 23.31 19.72
C GLU A 5 -6.53 21.92 19.15
N MET A 6 -6.16 21.68 17.90
CA MET A 6 -6.39 20.37 17.25
C MET A 6 -5.77 19.22 18.04
N GLU A 7 -4.67 19.50 18.73
CA GLU A 7 -3.95 18.53 19.58
C GLU A 7 -4.71 18.13 20.84
N ASP A 8 -5.80 18.82 21.19
CA ASP A 8 -6.65 18.43 22.32
C ASP A 8 -7.56 17.23 22.03
N PHE A 9 -7.71 16.86 20.77
CA PHE A 9 -8.51 15.71 20.39
C PHE A 9 -7.75 14.39 20.60
N SER A 10 -8.27 13.53 21.45
CA SER A 10 -7.60 12.30 21.92
C SER A 10 -7.12 11.36 20.80
N ARG A 11 -7.87 11.27 19.70
CA ARG A 11 -7.48 10.45 18.54
C ARG A 11 -6.37 11.11 17.72
N ILE A 12 -6.37 12.42 17.61
CA ILE A 12 -5.35 13.18 16.86
C ILE A 12 -4.00 13.14 17.59
N LYS A 13 -3.98 13.25 18.92
CA LYS A 13 -2.75 13.12 19.72
C LYS A 13 -1.98 11.83 19.50
N ARG A 14 -2.66 10.76 19.11
CA ARG A 14 -2.04 9.44 18.83
C ARG A 14 -1.46 9.33 17.43
N LEU A 15 -1.72 10.29 16.55
CA LEU A 15 -1.21 10.29 15.18
C LEU A 15 0.06 11.18 15.13
N PRO A 16 1.20 10.64 14.67
CA PRO A 16 2.39 11.45 14.48
C PRO A 16 2.18 12.48 13.35
N PRO A 17 2.94 13.58 13.33
CA PRO A 17 2.97 14.47 12.18
C PRO A 17 3.23 13.69 10.90
N TYR A 18 2.50 14.02 9.85
CA TYR A 18 2.64 13.31 8.56
C TYR A 18 3.92 13.76 7.86
N VAL A 19 5.00 13.02 8.06
CA VAL A 19 6.37 13.36 7.61
C VAL A 19 6.44 13.70 6.10
N PHE A 20 5.61 13.06 5.29
CA PHE A 20 5.57 13.34 3.85
C PHE A 20 5.14 14.77 3.50
N ASN A 21 4.40 15.46 4.39
CA ASN A 21 4.02 16.85 4.16
C ASN A 21 5.25 17.77 4.14
N ILE A 22 6.26 17.50 4.97
CA ILE A 22 7.50 18.29 5.01
C ILE A 22 8.18 18.30 3.63
N VAL A 23 8.31 17.12 3.01
CA VAL A 23 8.92 17.01 1.67
C VAL A 23 8.00 17.62 0.61
N ASN A 24 6.67 17.48 0.74
CA ASN A 24 5.71 18.09 -0.18
C ASN A 24 5.76 19.63 -0.14
N ASP A 25 5.87 20.23 1.04
CA ASP A 25 5.95 21.68 1.20
C ASP A 25 7.26 22.21 0.61
N LEU A 26 8.39 21.54 0.87
CA LEU A 26 9.69 21.90 0.28
C LEU A 26 9.67 21.77 -1.25
N LYS A 27 9.05 20.71 -1.78
CA LYS A 27 8.86 20.52 -3.22
C LYS A 27 8.00 21.62 -3.83
N ALA A 28 6.89 21.98 -3.18
CA ALA A 28 6.02 23.07 -3.62
C ALA A 28 6.77 24.41 -3.64
N ALA A 29 7.52 24.71 -2.60
CA ALA A 29 8.35 25.91 -2.52
C ALA A 29 9.45 25.96 -3.61
N ALA A 30 10.10 24.82 -3.90
CA ALA A 30 11.09 24.73 -4.96
C ALA A 30 10.48 24.97 -6.34
N ARG A 31 9.34 24.35 -6.63
CA ARG A 31 8.60 24.58 -7.88
C ARG A 31 8.12 26.03 -8.04
N ALA A 32 7.69 26.68 -6.95
CA ALA A 32 7.31 28.10 -6.96
C ALA A 32 8.49 29.02 -7.32
N ARG A 33 9.73 28.60 -7.07
CA ARG A 33 10.95 29.30 -7.53
C ARG A 33 11.36 28.97 -8.96
N GLY A 34 10.56 28.19 -9.70
CA GLY A 34 10.85 27.75 -11.06
C GLY A 34 11.84 26.59 -11.17
N GLU A 35 12.11 25.88 -10.08
CA GLU A 35 13.01 24.72 -10.09
C GLU A 35 12.31 23.50 -10.70
N ASP A 36 13.00 22.79 -11.59
CA ASP A 36 12.54 21.57 -12.23
C ASP A 36 12.76 20.36 -11.30
N ILE A 37 11.75 20.03 -10.50
CA ILE A 37 11.80 18.92 -9.54
C ILE A 37 11.24 17.65 -10.15
N ILE A 38 12.02 16.58 -10.16
CA ILE A 38 11.60 15.22 -10.56
C ILE A 38 11.08 14.49 -9.33
N ASP A 39 9.83 14.03 -9.41
CA ASP A 39 9.07 13.62 -8.23
C ASP A 39 8.81 12.12 -8.16
N PHE A 40 9.58 11.41 -7.35
CA PHE A 40 9.37 10.01 -6.99
C PHE A 40 8.72 9.85 -5.60
N GLY A 41 8.29 10.95 -4.97
CA GLY A 41 7.79 10.92 -3.58
C GLY A 41 6.38 10.34 -3.44
N MET A 42 5.57 10.31 -4.50
CA MET A 42 4.19 9.84 -4.44
C MET A 42 4.02 8.47 -5.08
N GLY A 43 3.18 7.62 -4.48
CA GLY A 43 2.78 6.32 -5.06
C GLY A 43 1.46 6.43 -5.84
N ASN A 44 1.34 7.43 -6.71
CA ASN A 44 0.14 7.67 -7.49
C ASN A 44 0.38 7.32 -8.97
N PRO A 45 -0.28 6.29 -9.53
CA PRO A 45 -0.20 5.98 -10.95
C PRO A 45 -0.39 7.21 -11.83
N ASP A 46 0.49 7.42 -12.80
CA ASP A 46 0.53 8.59 -13.67
C ASP A 46 -0.18 8.39 -15.01
N GLN A 47 -0.51 7.14 -15.35
CA GLN A 47 -1.19 6.81 -16.59
C GLN A 47 -2.70 6.79 -16.43
N PRO A 48 -3.46 7.06 -17.50
CA PRO A 48 -4.92 7.03 -17.45
C PRO A 48 -5.47 5.62 -17.21
N THR A 49 -6.69 5.57 -16.70
CA THR A 49 -7.48 4.34 -16.65
C THR A 49 -7.71 3.81 -18.09
N PRO A 50 -7.62 2.48 -18.33
CA PRO A 50 -7.86 1.88 -19.64
C PRO A 50 -9.21 2.29 -20.24
N GLN A 51 -9.21 2.61 -21.56
CA GLN A 51 -10.36 3.25 -22.22
C GLN A 51 -11.65 2.41 -22.13
N HIS A 52 -11.58 1.08 -22.27
CA HIS A 52 -12.76 0.20 -22.18
C HIS A 52 -13.46 0.26 -20.81
N ILE A 53 -12.73 0.60 -19.74
CA ILE A 53 -13.26 0.79 -18.38
C ILE A 53 -13.95 2.17 -18.31
N VAL A 54 -13.31 3.20 -18.88
CA VAL A 54 -13.87 4.57 -18.96
C VAL A 54 -15.16 4.57 -19.78
N ASP A 55 -15.17 3.90 -20.92
CA ASP A 55 -16.37 3.80 -21.79
C ASP A 55 -17.53 3.14 -21.04
N LYS A 56 -17.23 2.11 -20.22
CA LYS A 56 -18.25 1.45 -19.40
C LYS A 56 -18.79 2.34 -18.28
N LEU A 57 -17.95 3.19 -17.70
CA LEU A 57 -18.40 4.22 -16.76
C LEU A 57 -19.38 5.20 -17.44
N VAL A 58 -19.02 5.71 -18.62
CA VAL A 58 -19.83 6.66 -19.37
C VAL A 58 -21.18 6.03 -19.73
N GLU A 59 -21.20 4.81 -20.29
CA GLU A 59 -22.41 4.06 -20.58
C GLU A 59 -23.31 3.92 -19.33
N ALA A 60 -22.73 3.50 -18.22
CA ALA A 60 -23.47 3.29 -16.98
C ALA A 60 -23.97 4.60 -16.37
N ALA A 61 -23.21 5.69 -16.46
CA ALA A 61 -23.60 7.00 -15.93
C ALA A 61 -24.73 7.66 -16.72
N GLN A 62 -24.94 7.30 -18.00
CA GLN A 62 -26.08 7.79 -18.80
C GLN A 62 -27.40 7.09 -18.45
N ARG A 63 -27.37 6.02 -17.70
CA ARG A 63 -28.58 5.28 -17.30
C ARG A 63 -29.23 5.94 -16.09
N LYS A 64 -30.53 6.23 -16.18
CA LYS A 64 -31.31 6.89 -15.13
C LYS A 64 -31.43 6.10 -13.83
N ASP A 65 -31.33 4.78 -13.88
CA ASP A 65 -31.50 3.86 -12.74
C ASP A 65 -30.22 3.72 -11.89
N THR A 66 -29.07 4.21 -12.35
CA THR A 66 -27.78 4.07 -11.67
C THR A 66 -27.44 5.21 -10.70
N HIS A 67 -28.26 6.25 -10.63
CA HIS A 67 -28.02 7.45 -9.80
C HIS A 67 -28.57 7.33 -8.37
N ARG A 68 -29.25 6.26 -8.06
CA ARG A 68 -29.81 6.00 -6.72
C ARG A 68 -28.71 5.57 -5.75
N TYR A 69 -29.00 5.68 -4.46
CA TYR A 69 -28.16 5.06 -3.45
C TYR A 69 -27.88 3.59 -3.77
N SER A 70 -26.64 3.20 -3.63
CA SER A 70 -26.21 1.82 -3.81
C SER A 70 -26.32 1.05 -2.50
N MET A 71 -26.01 -0.24 -2.56
CA MET A 71 -25.86 -1.07 -1.36
C MET A 71 -24.45 -0.83 -0.78
N SER A 72 -24.33 -0.65 0.55
CA SER A 72 -23.05 -0.46 1.23
C SER A 72 -22.06 -1.62 1.03
N ARG A 73 -22.57 -2.83 0.81
CA ARG A 73 -21.75 -4.02 0.47
C ARG A 73 -21.30 -4.10 -0.98
N GLY A 74 -21.77 -3.20 -1.83
CA GLY A 74 -21.61 -3.25 -3.28
C GLY A 74 -22.70 -4.08 -3.98
N ILE A 75 -22.89 -3.80 -5.28
CA ILE A 75 -23.91 -4.49 -6.08
C ILE A 75 -23.59 -5.99 -6.22
N PRO A 76 -24.63 -6.86 -6.23
CA PRO A 76 -24.43 -8.33 -6.29
C PRO A 76 -23.59 -8.78 -7.49
N ARG A 77 -23.74 -8.10 -8.63
CA ARG A 77 -22.98 -8.43 -9.84
C ARG A 77 -21.48 -8.20 -9.67
N LEU A 78 -21.09 -7.10 -8.98
CA LEU A 78 -19.68 -6.85 -8.71
C LEU A 78 -19.09 -7.86 -7.71
N ARG A 79 -19.84 -8.22 -6.66
CA ARG A 79 -19.37 -9.24 -5.71
C ARG A 79 -19.17 -10.61 -6.39
N ARG A 80 -20.06 -11.00 -7.32
CA ARG A 80 -19.86 -12.21 -8.13
C ARG A 80 -18.63 -12.10 -9.06
N ALA A 81 -18.40 -10.93 -9.68
CA ALA A 81 -17.21 -10.70 -10.49
C ALA A 81 -15.91 -10.82 -9.67
N ILE A 82 -15.92 -10.29 -8.45
CA ILE A 82 -14.80 -10.42 -7.49
C ILE A 82 -14.53 -11.89 -7.15
N CYS A 83 -15.56 -12.67 -6.80
CA CYS A 83 -15.38 -14.09 -6.48
C CYS A 83 -14.89 -14.90 -7.69
N ARG A 84 -15.38 -14.58 -8.90
CA ARG A 84 -14.87 -15.19 -10.14
C ARG A 84 -13.40 -14.85 -10.36
N TRP A 85 -13.01 -13.60 -10.17
CA TRP A 85 -11.62 -13.16 -10.29
C TRP A 85 -10.68 -13.93 -9.34
N TYR A 86 -11.12 -14.22 -8.10
CA TYR A 86 -10.36 -15.08 -7.17
C TYR A 86 -10.30 -16.53 -7.65
N LYS A 87 -11.41 -17.08 -8.17
CA LYS A 87 -11.43 -18.43 -8.70
C LYS A 87 -10.49 -18.59 -9.89
N ASP A 88 -10.57 -17.67 -10.85
CA ASP A 88 -9.80 -17.74 -12.09
C ASP A 88 -8.29 -17.54 -11.85
N ARG A 89 -7.95 -16.71 -10.87
CA ARG A 89 -6.55 -16.31 -10.63
C ARG A 89 -5.84 -17.17 -9.59
N TYR A 90 -6.52 -17.56 -8.54
CA TYR A 90 -5.93 -18.22 -7.38
C TYR A 90 -6.54 -19.59 -7.08
N ASP A 91 -7.51 -20.04 -7.87
CA ASP A 91 -8.33 -21.23 -7.61
C ASP A 91 -9.04 -21.21 -6.23
N VAL A 92 -9.40 -20.01 -5.76
CA VAL A 92 -10.09 -19.79 -4.48
C VAL A 92 -11.58 -19.62 -4.72
N GLU A 93 -12.40 -20.48 -4.11
CA GLU A 93 -13.86 -20.40 -4.16
C GLU A 93 -14.39 -19.57 -2.99
N LEU A 94 -15.18 -18.54 -3.29
CA LEU A 94 -15.77 -17.63 -2.30
C LEU A 94 -17.27 -17.47 -2.55
N ASP A 95 -18.04 -17.37 -1.47
CA ASP A 95 -19.46 -17.03 -1.55
C ASP A 95 -19.63 -15.49 -1.69
N PRO A 96 -20.19 -15.01 -2.81
CA PRO A 96 -20.39 -13.57 -3.02
C PRO A 96 -21.38 -12.93 -2.03
N GLU A 97 -22.20 -13.72 -1.34
CA GLU A 97 -23.15 -13.19 -0.38
C GLU A 97 -22.59 -13.06 1.05
N SER A 98 -21.59 -13.85 1.41
CA SER A 98 -21.04 -13.83 2.77
C SER A 98 -19.55 -13.52 2.87
N GLN A 99 -18.78 -13.75 1.80
CA GLN A 99 -17.31 -13.69 1.81
C GLN A 99 -16.71 -12.58 0.93
N ALA A 100 -17.54 -11.68 0.36
CA ALA A 100 -17.08 -10.56 -0.45
C ALA A 100 -17.84 -9.27 -0.11
N ILE A 101 -17.09 -8.17 -0.03
CA ILE A 101 -17.63 -6.82 0.18
C ILE A 101 -16.80 -5.79 -0.61
N VAL A 102 -17.49 -4.85 -1.25
CA VAL A 102 -16.87 -3.74 -1.97
C VAL A 102 -16.56 -2.60 -1.01
N THR A 103 -15.41 -1.97 -1.18
CA THR A 103 -14.96 -0.83 -0.36
C THR A 103 -14.65 0.39 -1.23
N ILE A 104 -14.71 1.57 -0.63
CA ILE A 104 -14.37 2.84 -1.29
C ILE A 104 -12.82 2.98 -1.30
N GLY A 105 -12.17 2.01 -1.97
CA GLY A 105 -10.73 1.72 -1.92
C GLY A 105 -10.34 0.92 -0.67
N SER A 106 -9.21 0.19 -0.75
CA SER A 106 -8.73 -0.66 0.37
C SER A 106 -8.46 0.14 1.63
N LYS A 107 -7.99 1.39 1.50
CA LYS A 107 -7.66 2.25 2.65
C LYS A 107 -8.88 2.55 3.52
N GLU A 108 -10.03 2.85 2.91
CA GLU A 108 -11.30 3.03 3.63
C GLU A 108 -11.74 1.72 4.26
N GLY A 109 -11.68 0.62 3.51
CA GLY A 109 -12.06 -0.69 4.02
C GLY A 109 -11.25 -1.12 5.23
N LEU A 110 -9.93 -0.93 5.21
CA LEU A 110 -9.04 -1.19 6.35
C LEU A 110 -9.40 -0.33 7.57
N ALA A 111 -9.61 0.98 7.37
CA ALA A 111 -9.98 1.88 8.46
C ALA A 111 -11.35 1.52 9.07
N HIS A 112 -12.33 1.18 8.25
CA HIS A 112 -13.65 0.79 8.74
C HIS A 112 -13.66 -0.61 9.36
N LEU A 113 -12.85 -1.55 8.86
CA LEU A 113 -12.67 -2.86 9.51
C LEU A 113 -12.05 -2.70 10.90
N SER A 114 -11.05 -1.84 11.03
CA SER A 114 -10.43 -1.57 12.34
C SER A 114 -11.44 -1.01 13.34
N LEU A 115 -12.27 -0.05 12.92
CA LEU A 115 -13.35 0.50 13.74
C LEU A 115 -14.44 -0.52 14.09
N ALA A 116 -14.69 -1.48 13.19
CA ALA A 116 -15.69 -2.53 13.40
C ALA A 116 -15.24 -3.58 14.42
N CYS A 117 -13.94 -3.90 14.45
CA CYS A 117 -13.41 -5.07 15.16
C CYS A 117 -12.63 -4.74 16.43
N LEU A 118 -12.15 -3.49 16.57
CA LEU A 118 -11.19 -3.11 17.60
C LEU A 118 -11.56 -1.81 18.29
N GLY A 119 -11.03 -1.64 19.50
CA GLY A 119 -11.19 -0.44 20.30
C GLY A 119 -10.09 -0.28 21.35
N PRO A 120 -10.26 0.68 22.29
CA PRO A 120 -9.33 0.85 23.40
C PRO A 120 -9.12 -0.43 24.21
N GLY A 121 -7.88 -0.76 24.48
CA GLY A 121 -7.49 -1.97 25.19
C GLY A 121 -7.22 -3.18 24.29
N ASP A 122 -7.42 -3.06 22.98
CA ASP A 122 -7.01 -4.09 22.02
C ASP A 122 -5.60 -3.82 21.48
N SER A 123 -4.87 -4.86 21.09
CA SER A 123 -3.58 -4.73 20.45
C SER A 123 -3.53 -5.43 19.09
N VAL A 124 -2.71 -4.87 18.20
CA VAL A 124 -2.55 -5.30 16.80
C VAL A 124 -1.08 -5.44 16.46
N LEU A 125 -0.73 -6.53 15.81
CA LEU A 125 0.62 -6.77 15.26
C LEU A 125 0.71 -6.16 13.85
N VAL A 126 1.72 -5.33 13.65
CA VAL A 126 1.96 -4.68 12.36
C VAL A 126 3.46 -4.75 12.03
N PRO A 127 3.86 -5.25 10.85
CA PRO A 127 5.23 -5.16 10.40
C PRO A 127 5.75 -3.72 10.39
N ASN A 128 7.05 -3.55 10.61
CA ASN A 128 7.71 -2.25 10.53
C ASN A 128 9.04 -2.40 9.75
N PRO A 129 9.19 -1.64 8.64
CA PRO A 129 8.34 -0.56 8.14
C PRO A 129 7.03 -1.03 7.50
N ALA A 130 6.01 -0.15 7.45
CA ALA A 130 4.70 -0.43 6.88
C ALA A 130 4.05 0.81 6.23
N TYR A 131 3.12 0.59 5.31
CA TYR A 131 2.31 1.68 4.77
C TYR A 131 1.43 2.29 5.88
N PRO A 132 1.35 3.62 6.00
CA PRO A 132 0.75 4.29 7.18
C PRO A 132 -0.66 3.84 7.58
N ILE A 133 -1.50 3.38 6.64
CA ILE A 133 -2.84 2.91 7.02
C ILE A 133 -2.79 1.64 7.87
N HIS A 134 -1.76 0.80 7.71
CA HIS A 134 -1.65 -0.46 8.43
C HIS A 134 -1.48 -0.26 9.95
N PRO A 135 -0.62 0.65 10.46
CA PRO A 135 -0.65 1.00 11.88
C PRO A 135 -1.76 2.01 12.21
N TYR A 136 -1.87 3.10 11.46
CA TYR A 136 -2.67 4.25 11.89
C TYR A 136 -4.17 4.08 11.72
N GLY A 137 -4.64 3.21 10.83
CA GLY A 137 -6.05 2.81 10.77
C GLY A 137 -6.52 2.22 12.10
N PHE A 138 -5.67 1.41 12.73
CA PHE A 138 -5.95 0.77 14.02
C PHE A 138 -5.74 1.71 15.22
N VAL A 139 -4.77 2.61 15.14
CA VAL A 139 -4.59 3.69 16.13
C VAL A 139 -5.84 4.58 16.19
N ILE A 140 -6.43 4.93 15.05
CA ILE A 140 -7.68 5.71 14.97
C ILE A 140 -8.84 4.97 15.64
N ALA A 141 -8.90 3.64 15.50
CA ALA A 141 -9.89 2.81 16.19
C ALA A 141 -9.71 2.76 17.71
N GLY A 142 -8.53 3.13 18.21
CA GLY A 142 -8.19 3.13 19.63
C GLY A 142 -7.27 1.99 20.05
N ALA A 143 -6.93 1.06 19.15
CA ALA A 143 -6.06 -0.06 19.44
C ALA A 143 -4.59 0.38 19.63
N ASP A 144 -3.81 -0.45 20.31
CA ASP A 144 -2.38 -0.31 20.47
C ASP A 144 -1.63 -1.15 19.43
N ILE A 145 -0.58 -0.56 18.85
CA ILE A 145 0.22 -1.23 17.84
C ILE A 145 1.43 -1.92 18.50
N ARG A 146 1.66 -3.18 18.14
CA ARG A 146 2.87 -3.92 18.43
C ARG A 146 3.62 -4.12 17.11
N HIS A 147 4.74 -3.45 16.98
CA HIS A 147 5.56 -3.54 15.78
C HIS A 147 6.35 -4.85 15.72
N VAL A 148 6.31 -5.51 14.57
CA VAL A 148 7.12 -6.68 14.26
C VAL A 148 8.19 -6.26 13.23
N PRO A 149 9.48 -6.28 13.56
CA PRO A 149 10.53 -5.90 12.62
C PRO A 149 10.47 -6.75 11.34
N LEU A 150 10.40 -6.08 10.19
CA LEU A 150 10.42 -6.70 8.86
C LEU A 150 11.60 -6.10 8.07
N VAL A 151 12.81 -6.43 8.50
CA VAL A 151 14.06 -5.85 7.99
C VAL A 151 15.06 -6.96 7.60
N PRO A 152 16.00 -6.68 6.69
CA PRO A 152 17.02 -7.65 6.30
C PRO A 152 17.82 -8.19 7.51
N GLY A 153 18.08 -9.49 7.50
CA GLY A 153 18.89 -10.15 8.54
C GLY A 153 18.13 -10.47 9.84
N VAL A 154 16.84 -10.18 9.91
CA VAL A 154 15.98 -10.53 11.05
C VAL A 154 14.94 -11.56 10.62
N ASP A 155 14.83 -12.67 11.34
CA ASP A 155 13.75 -13.64 11.09
C ASP A 155 12.41 -13.05 11.56
N PHE A 156 11.49 -12.90 10.60
CA PHE A 156 10.17 -12.31 10.87
C PHE A 156 9.34 -13.17 11.83
N PHE A 157 9.42 -14.49 11.71
CA PHE A 157 8.59 -15.39 12.51
C PHE A 157 9.06 -15.46 13.95
N ASP A 158 10.37 -15.41 14.19
CA ASP A 158 10.90 -15.30 15.54
C ASP A 158 10.41 -14.01 16.22
N LYS A 159 10.49 -12.89 15.51
CA LYS A 159 10.01 -11.59 16.02
C LYS A 159 8.49 -11.53 16.16
N LEU A 160 7.76 -12.22 15.32
CA LEU A 160 6.30 -12.35 15.44
C LEU A 160 5.92 -13.12 16.71
N GLN A 161 6.60 -14.24 16.99
CA GLN A 161 6.38 -15.03 18.18
C GLN A 161 6.76 -14.27 19.46
N GLU A 162 7.91 -13.60 19.47
CA GLU A 162 8.31 -12.70 20.56
C GLU A 162 7.23 -11.65 20.83
N ALA A 163 6.78 -10.95 19.78
CA ALA A 163 5.75 -9.91 19.91
C ALA A 163 4.39 -10.47 20.43
N ILE A 164 4.03 -11.70 20.06
CA ILE A 164 2.83 -12.36 20.59
C ILE A 164 2.97 -12.68 22.08
N VAL A 165 4.14 -13.22 22.47
CA VAL A 165 4.40 -13.61 23.87
C VAL A 165 4.47 -12.39 24.78
N ASP A 166 5.17 -11.36 24.36
CA ASP A 166 5.46 -10.16 25.15
C ASP A 166 4.27 -9.16 25.19
N SER A 167 3.25 -9.36 24.35
CA SER A 167 2.10 -8.45 24.32
C SER A 167 1.09 -8.71 25.42
N TRP A 168 0.71 -7.64 26.11
CA TRP A 168 -0.42 -7.60 27.00
C TRP A 168 -1.22 -6.31 26.76
N PRO A 169 -2.52 -6.41 26.46
CA PRO A 169 -3.28 -7.62 26.19
C PRO A 169 -2.79 -8.39 24.96
N LYS A 170 -3.17 -9.67 24.86
CA LYS A 170 -2.83 -10.51 23.70
C LYS A 170 -3.32 -9.88 22.39
N PRO A 171 -2.54 -9.92 21.30
CA PRO A 171 -2.93 -9.34 20.03
C PRO A 171 -4.18 -10.02 19.47
N LYS A 172 -5.11 -9.23 18.95
CA LYS A 172 -6.31 -9.72 18.28
C LYS A 172 -6.16 -9.86 16.78
N MET A 173 -5.22 -9.11 16.19
CA MET A 173 -5.12 -9.03 14.74
C MET A 173 -3.67 -8.86 14.31
N LEU A 174 -3.31 -9.49 13.18
CA LEU A 174 -2.06 -9.31 12.46
C LEU A 174 -2.39 -8.69 11.09
N VAL A 175 -1.69 -7.61 10.72
CA VAL A 175 -1.86 -6.96 9.43
C VAL A 175 -0.62 -7.19 8.58
N LEU A 176 -0.79 -7.66 7.35
CA LEU A 176 0.28 -7.96 6.40
C LEU A 176 0.04 -7.23 5.08
N ASN A 177 1.12 -6.93 4.37
CA ASN A 177 1.07 -6.37 3.02
C ASN A 177 2.20 -6.96 2.16
N PHE A 178 1.84 -7.86 1.27
CA PHE A 178 2.76 -8.48 0.31
C PHE A 178 2.10 -8.62 -1.07
N PRO A 179 2.74 -8.13 -2.14
CA PRO A 179 4.01 -7.37 -2.18
C PRO A 179 3.94 -6.06 -1.40
N GLY A 180 5.02 -5.72 -0.69
CA GLY A 180 5.02 -4.72 0.36
C GLY A 180 5.19 -3.27 -0.10
N ASN A 181 4.46 -2.35 0.50
CA ASN A 181 4.74 -0.93 0.48
C ASN A 181 5.20 -0.51 1.89
N PRO A 182 6.43 -0.04 2.10
CA PRO A 182 7.33 0.57 1.10
C PRO A 182 8.39 -0.36 0.49
N THR A 183 8.61 -1.56 1.05
CA THR A 183 9.83 -2.34 0.90
C THR A 183 9.98 -3.08 -0.43
N GLY A 184 8.86 -3.31 -1.15
CA GLY A 184 8.85 -4.17 -2.32
C GLY A 184 9.06 -5.65 -2.00
N GLN A 185 9.08 -6.03 -0.71
CA GLN A 185 9.23 -7.43 -0.32
C GLN A 185 8.10 -8.30 -0.86
N CYS A 186 8.50 -9.49 -1.29
CA CYS A 186 7.64 -10.54 -1.80
C CYS A 186 7.77 -11.78 -0.94
N VAL A 187 6.71 -12.57 -0.88
CA VAL A 187 6.68 -13.85 -0.17
C VAL A 187 6.10 -14.93 -1.08
N GLU A 188 6.40 -16.19 -0.78
CA GLU A 188 5.78 -17.34 -1.40
C GLU A 188 4.63 -17.88 -0.53
N LEU A 189 3.89 -18.85 -1.02
CA LEU A 189 2.70 -19.36 -0.33
C LEU A 189 3.00 -19.98 1.04
N ASP A 190 4.15 -20.62 1.20
CA ASP A 190 4.62 -21.23 2.45
C ASP A 190 4.74 -20.22 3.61
N PHE A 191 5.08 -18.96 3.29
CA PHE A 191 5.07 -17.89 4.27
C PHE A 191 3.66 -17.69 4.85
N PHE A 192 2.64 -17.68 4.00
CA PHE A 192 1.26 -17.55 4.48
C PHE A 192 0.77 -18.79 5.20
N GLU A 193 1.21 -20.00 4.81
CA GLU A 193 0.91 -21.23 5.54
C GLU A 193 1.38 -21.12 7.00
N LYS A 194 2.64 -20.69 7.21
CA LYS A 194 3.19 -20.49 8.54
C LYS A 194 2.48 -19.36 9.31
N VAL A 195 2.11 -18.27 8.64
CA VAL A 195 1.32 -17.18 9.26
C VAL A 195 -0.02 -17.70 9.76
N ILE A 196 -0.76 -18.46 8.94
CA ILE A 196 -2.08 -18.99 9.30
C ILE A 196 -1.98 -20.00 10.46
N GLU A 197 -0.95 -20.84 10.48
CA GLU A 197 -0.67 -21.75 11.58
C GLU A 197 -0.50 -20.98 12.90
N ILE A 198 0.45 -20.03 12.96
CA ILE A 198 0.74 -19.23 14.16
C ILE A 198 -0.51 -18.42 14.59
N ALA A 199 -1.21 -17.80 13.65
CA ALA A 199 -2.38 -16.99 13.95
C ALA A 199 -3.52 -17.83 14.54
N ARG A 200 -3.73 -19.05 14.02
CA ARG A 200 -4.74 -19.98 14.52
C ARG A 200 -4.42 -20.45 15.96
N GLU A 201 -3.18 -20.83 16.22
CA GLU A 201 -2.74 -21.24 17.55
C GLU A 201 -2.92 -20.15 18.61
N ASN A 202 -2.82 -18.89 18.20
CA ASN A 202 -2.90 -17.74 19.10
C ASN A 202 -4.25 -16.99 19.06
N ASN A 203 -5.25 -17.50 18.31
CA ASN A 203 -6.56 -16.87 18.12
C ASN A 203 -6.45 -15.42 17.57
N ILE A 204 -5.60 -15.21 16.58
CA ILE A 204 -5.33 -13.92 15.95
C ILE A 204 -6.01 -13.89 14.57
N TRP A 205 -6.79 -12.83 14.28
CA TRP A 205 -7.29 -12.55 12.94
C TRP A 205 -6.16 -12.05 12.03
N VAL A 206 -6.18 -12.44 10.77
CA VAL A 206 -5.18 -11.98 9.80
C VAL A 206 -5.86 -11.09 8.75
N VAL A 207 -5.25 -9.93 8.51
CA VAL A 207 -5.65 -9.01 7.45
C VAL A 207 -4.48 -8.88 6.48
N HIS A 208 -4.68 -9.24 5.23
CA HIS A 208 -3.68 -9.10 4.18
C HIS A 208 -4.09 -8.02 3.18
N ASP A 209 -3.19 -7.08 2.87
CA ASP A 209 -3.37 -6.06 1.83
C ASP A 209 -2.59 -6.47 0.57
N LEU A 210 -3.31 -6.95 -0.45
CA LEU A 210 -2.79 -7.47 -1.72
C LEU A 210 -2.84 -6.42 -2.85
N ALA A 211 -2.69 -5.14 -2.53
CA ALA A 211 -2.89 -4.05 -3.49
C ALA A 211 -1.95 -4.07 -4.71
N TYR A 212 -0.81 -4.76 -4.63
CA TYR A 212 0.23 -4.78 -5.67
C TYR A 212 0.37 -6.13 -6.38
N ALA A 213 -0.60 -7.03 -6.27
CA ALA A 213 -0.55 -8.37 -6.88
C ALA A 213 -0.22 -8.38 -8.37
N ASP A 214 -0.72 -7.40 -9.12
CA ASP A 214 -0.55 -7.31 -10.57
C ASP A 214 0.70 -6.56 -11.02
N ILE A 215 1.36 -5.85 -10.12
CA ILE A 215 2.64 -5.18 -10.39
C ILE A 215 3.76 -6.09 -9.88
N ALA A 216 3.93 -7.21 -10.56
CA ALA A 216 4.90 -8.25 -10.26
C ALA A 216 5.75 -8.53 -11.51
N PHE A 217 7.05 -8.64 -11.36
CA PHE A 217 8.06 -8.63 -12.39
C PHE A 217 8.84 -9.95 -12.45
N ASP A 218 9.55 -10.17 -13.54
CA ASP A 218 10.52 -11.27 -13.71
C ASP A 218 9.90 -12.65 -13.45
N GLY A 219 8.61 -12.82 -13.78
CA GLY A 219 7.89 -14.09 -13.62
C GLY A 219 7.36 -14.37 -12.21
N TYR A 220 7.59 -13.47 -11.25
CA TYR A 220 6.98 -13.59 -9.92
C TYR A 220 5.46 -13.42 -10.01
N VAL A 221 4.74 -14.28 -9.29
CA VAL A 221 3.29 -14.22 -9.13
C VAL A 221 2.99 -14.10 -7.63
N ALA A 222 2.41 -12.99 -7.23
CA ALA A 222 2.07 -12.78 -5.82
C ALA A 222 0.98 -13.75 -5.38
N PRO A 223 1.20 -14.58 -4.34
CA PRO A 223 0.16 -15.47 -3.83
C PRO A 223 -0.91 -14.69 -3.05
N SER A 224 -2.12 -15.24 -3.03
CA SER A 224 -3.18 -14.82 -2.11
C SER A 224 -3.09 -15.63 -0.82
N ILE A 225 -3.25 -14.99 0.33
CA ILE A 225 -3.34 -15.70 1.61
C ILE A 225 -4.54 -16.67 1.64
N LEU A 226 -5.59 -16.38 0.88
CA LEU A 226 -6.78 -17.21 0.78
C LEU A 226 -6.55 -18.53 0.02
N GLN A 227 -5.38 -18.71 -0.63
CA GLN A 227 -4.97 -20.02 -1.19
C GLN A 227 -4.58 -21.03 -0.11
N VAL A 228 -4.23 -20.55 1.09
CA VAL A 228 -3.89 -21.42 2.20
C VAL A 228 -5.16 -22.09 2.72
N LYS A 229 -5.13 -23.41 2.80
CA LYS A 229 -6.31 -24.20 3.27
C LYS A 229 -6.76 -23.76 4.66
N GLY A 230 -8.03 -23.34 4.75
CA GLY A 230 -8.65 -22.88 5.99
C GLY A 230 -8.29 -21.44 6.38
N ALA A 231 -7.58 -20.69 5.53
CA ALA A 231 -7.31 -19.27 5.78
C ALA A 231 -8.61 -18.46 5.90
N GLU A 232 -9.65 -18.85 5.16
CA GLU A 232 -10.96 -18.22 5.19
C GLU A 232 -11.66 -18.30 6.58
N ASP A 233 -11.17 -19.15 7.48
CA ASP A 233 -11.69 -19.24 8.85
C ASP A 233 -11.21 -18.08 9.74
N ILE A 234 -10.04 -17.50 9.44
CA ILE A 234 -9.39 -16.49 10.30
C ILE A 234 -8.81 -15.30 9.54
N ALA A 235 -8.86 -15.30 8.22
CA ALA A 235 -8.22 -14.25 7.41
C ALA A 235 -9.21 -13.55 6.49
N VAL A 236 -8.87 -12.29 6.19
CA VAL A 236 -9.42 -11.50 5.08
C VAL A 236 -8.31 -10.88 4.28
N GLU A 237 -8.59 -10.68 2.99
CA GLU A 237 -7.67 -10.07 2.04
C GLU A 237 -8.32 -8.87 1.35
N PHE A 238 -7.60 -7.77 1.30
CA PHE A 238 -7.98 -6.57 0.55
C PHE A 238 -7.28 -6.53 -0.80
N PHE A 239 -8.02 -6.11 -1.82
CA PHE A 239 -7.48 -5.80 -3.13
C PHE A 239 -7.95 -4.42 -3.60
N SER A 240 -7.16 -3.77 -4.45
CA SER A 240 -7.45 -2.43 -4.97
C SER A 240 -7.28 -2.37 -6.47
N LEU A 241 -8.27 -1.82 -7.18
CA LEU A 241 -8.17 -1.56 -8.61
C LEU A 241 -7.26 -0.35 -8.93
N SER A 242 -6.86 0.39 -7.90
CA SER A 242 -6.05 1.61 -8.04
C SER A 242 -4.72 1.38 -8.77
N LYS A 243 -4.10 0.19 -8.60
CA LYS A 243 -2.76 -0.10 -9.12
C LYS A 243 -2.83 -0.95 -10.39
N SER A 244 -3.63 -2.00 -10.39
CA SER A 244 -3.79 -2.92 -11.50
C SER A 244 -4.39 -2.28 -12.75
N TYR A 245 -5.27 -1.29 -12.57
CA TYR A 245 -6.06 -0.68 -13.66
C TYR A 245 -5.91 0.86 -13.71
N ASN A 246 -4.89 1.44 -13.08
CA ASN A 246 -4.73 2.89 -13.02
C ASN A 246 -6.01 3.64 -12.60
N MET A 247 -6.67 3.17 -11.53
CA MET A 247 -7.94 3.72 -11.02
C MET A 247 -7.81 4.34 -9.61
N PRO A 248 -6.73 5.07 -9.27
CA PRO A 248 -6.55 5.54 -7.88
C PRO A 248 -7.62 6.54 -7.44
N GLY A 249 -8.06 7.42 -8.34
CA GLY A 249 -9.10 8.43 -8.08
C GLY A 249 -10.52 7.87 -8.02
N TRP A 250 -10.75 6.68 -8.57
CA TRP A 250 -12.09 6.05 -8.64
C TRP A 250 -12.51 5.45 -7.29
N ARG A 251 -11.56 5.24 -6.40
CA ARG A 251 -11.78 4.69 -5.06
C ARG A 251 -12.49 3.33 -5.07
N VAL A 252 -11.98 2.36 -5.83
CA VAL A 252 -12.52 0.99 -5.88
C VAL A 252 -11.55 0.01 -5.26
N GLY A 253 -12.05 -0.74 -4.30
CA GLY A 253 -11.41 -1.89 -3.68
C GLY A 253 -12.45 -2.88 -3.17
N PHE A 254 -11.98 -3.97 -2.65
CA PHE A 254 -12.85 -4.98 -2.02
C PHE A 254 -12.09 -5.75 -0.94
N MET A 255 -12.83 -6.40 -0.07
CA MET A 255 -12.33 -7.34 0.92
C MET A 255 -13.03 -8.68 0.75
N CYS A 256 -12.25 -9.75 0.78
CA CYS A 256 -12.74 -11.13 0.72
C CYS A 256 -12.18 -11.99 1.85
N GLY A 257 -12.87 -13.09 2.18
CA GLY A 257 -12.41 -14.10 3.13
C GLY A 257 -13.40 -14.38 4.23
N ASN A 258 -12.97 -14.30 5.49
CA ASN A 258 -13.77 -14.69 6.65
C ASN A 258 -15.13 -13.98 6.71
N LYS A 259 -16.19 -14.76 6.77
CA LYS A 259 -17.59 -14.27 6.75
C LYS A 259 -17.94 -13.39 7.95
N VAL A 260 -17.32 -13.61 9.11
CA VAL A 260 -17.60 -12.80 10.32
C VAL A 260 -17.00 -11.42 10.18
N LEU A 261 -15.75 -11.32 9.70
CA LEU A 261 -15.09 -10.03 9.43
C LEU A 261 -15.77 -9.28 8.29
N VAL A 262 -16.20 -9.98 7.22
CA VAL A 262 -16.99 -9.40 6.13
C VAL A 262 -18.32 -8.84 6.64
N ALA A 263 -19.02 -9.58 7.51
CA ALA A 263 -20.27 -9.13 8.12
C ALA A 263 -20.07 -7.93 9.06
N ALA A 264 -18.97 -7.91 9.83
CA ALA A 264 -18.62 -6.79 10.71
C ALA A 264 -18.37 -5.52 9.91
N LEU A 265 -17.56 -5.59 8.84
CA LEU A 265 -17.33 -4.46 7.94
C LEU A 265 -18.64 -4.01 7.24
N ALA A 266 -19.45 -4.95 6.77
CA ALA A 266 -20.74 -4.65 6.13
C ALA A 266 -21.68 -3.89 7.08
N ARG A 267 -21.75 -4.30 8.34
CA ARG A 267 -22.54 -3.63 9.36
C ARG A 267 -22.01 -2.21 9.64
N MET A 268 -20.71 -2.05 9.79
CA MET A 268 -20.09 -0.74 9.99
C MET A 268 -20.42 0.19 8.82
N LYS A 269 -20.20 -0.26 7.58
CA LYS A 269 -20.48 0.52 6.37
C LYS A 269 -21.95 0.89 6.21
N SER A 270 -22.88 0.06 6.67
CA SER A 270 -24.31 0.38 6.60
C SER A 270 -24.72 1.60 7.45
N TYR A 271 -23.91 2.01 8.42
CA TYR A 271 -24.10 3.23 9.20
C TYR A 271 -23.24 4.40 8.74
N LEU A 272 -22.13 4.14 8.04
CA LEU A 272 -21.18 5.19 7.63
C LEU A 272 -21.39 5.66 6.19
N ASP A 273 -21.77 4.75 5.29
CA ASP A 273 -21.97 5.06 3.88
C ASP A 273 -22.99 4.13 3.23
N TYR A 274 -23.52 4.53 2.07
CA TYR A 274 -24.39 3.71 1.22
C TYR A 274 -23.63 3.04 0.06
N GLY A 275 -22.31 2.85 0.21
CA GLY A 275 -21.45 2.33 -0.84
C GLY A 275 -21.11 3.39 -1.90
N MET A 276 -20.42 2.95 -2.93
CA MET A 276 -19.99 3.84 -4.00
C MET A 276 -21.06 3.99 -5.10
N PHE A 277 -20.90 5.05 -5.88
CA PHE A 277 -21.71 5.34 -7.05
C PHE A 277 -21.81 4.13 -8.00
N THR A 278 -23.03 3.73 -8.36
CA THR A 278 -23.28 2.49 -9.12
C THR A 278 -22.54 2.42 -10.45
N PRO A 279 -22.43 3.48 -11.28
CA PRO A 279 -21.65 3.46 -12.51
C PRO A 279 -20.18 3.07 -12.32
N ILE A 280 -19.55 3.50 -11.22
CA ILE A 280 -18.18 3.09 -10.89
C ILE A 280 -18.11 1.57 -10.63
N GLN A 281 -19.10 1.01 -9.94
CA GLN A 281 -19.16 -0.43 -9.68
C GLN A 281 -19.37 -1.23 -10.97
N VAL A 282 -20.16 -0.71 -11.91
CA VAL A 282 -20.35 -1.34 -13.23
C VAL A 282 -19.05 -1.30 -14.04
N ALA A 283 -18.32 -0.19 -14.00
CA ALA A 283 -17.01 -0.09 -14.63
C ALA A 283 -15.96 -1.01 -13.97
N ALA A 284 -16.05 -1.21 -12.64
CA ALA A 284 -15.19 -2.17 -11.93
C ALA A 284 -15.44 -3.63 -12.38
N ILE A 285 -16.68 -4.00 -12.69
CA ILE A 285 -16.98 -5.30 -13.30
C ILE A 285 -16.25 -5.43 -14.65
N GLN A 286 -16.29 -4.37 -15.48
CA GLN A 286 -15.59 -4.36 -16.76
C GLN A 286 -14.06 -4.48 -16.58
N ALA A 287 -13.50 -3.90 -15.52
CA ALA A 287 -12.08 -4.06 -15.20
C ALA A 287 -11.73 -5.51 -14.87
N LEU A 288 -12.55 -6.18 -14.05
CA LEU A 288 -12.28 -7.55 -13.59
C LEU A 288 -12.59 -8.63 -14.64
N GLU A 289 -13.66 -8.46 -15.42
CA GLU A 289 -14.15 -9.46 -16.40
C GLU A 289 -13.74 -9.14 -17.85
N GLY A 290 -13.29 -7.93 -18.14
CA GLY A 290 -12.86 -7.50 -19.47
C GLY A 290 -11.46 -7.96 -19.86
N PRO A 291 -10.95 -7.50 -21.02
CA PRO A 291 -9.60 -7.82 -21.48
C PRO A 291 -8.53 -7.39 -20.45
N GLN A 292 -7.57 -8.27 -20.17
CA GLN A 292 -6.51 -8.06 -19.18
C GLN A 292 -5.18 -7.60 -19.79
N ASP A 293 -5.15 -7.27 -21.08
CA ASP A 293 -3.96 -6.76 -21.79
C ASP A 293 -3.42 -5.49 -21.10
N CYS A 294 -4.32 -4.62 -20.67
CA CYS A 294 -3.98 -3.38 -19.96
C CYS A 294 -3.20 -3.64 -18.66
N VAL A 295 -3.49 -4.71 -17.94
CA VAL A 295 -2.77 -5.08 -16.70
C VAL A 295 -1.32 -5.47 -17.05
N ARG A 296 -1.12 -6.22 -18.14
CA ARG A 296 0.22 -6.59 -18.63
C ARG A 296 1.00 -5.35 -19.07
N GLU A 297 0.36 -4.46 -19.84
CA GLU A 297 0.98 -3.21 -20.30
C GLU A 297 1.42 -2.31 -19.14
N ILE A 298 0.57 -2.16 -18.11
CA ILE A 298 0.87 -1.39 -16.89
C ILE A 298 2.04 -2.02 -16.14
N ARG A 299 2.03 -3.33 -15.93
CA ARG A 299 3.13 -4.08 -15.30
C ARG A 299 4.45 -3.88 -16.06
N ASP A 300 4.44 -4.09 -17.37
CA ASP A 300 5.64 -4.00 -18.21
C ASP A 300 6.20 -2.58 -18.25
N MET A 301 5.34 -1.56 -18.17
CA MET A 301 5.76 -0.16 -18.02
C MET A 301 6.51 0.05 -16.70
N TYR A 302 5.96 -0.43 -15.57
CA TYR A 302 6.63 -0.30 -14.27
C TYR A 302 7.93 -1.10 -14.22
N GLN A 303 7.99 -2.28 -14.84
CA GLN A 303 9.22 -3.06 -14.96
C GLN A 303 10.32 -2.27 -15.66
N ARG A 304 10.03 -1.67 -16.83
CA ARG A 304 11.01 -0.84 -17.55
C ARG A 304 11.48 0.36 -16.72
N ARG A 305 10.56 1.04 -16.02
CA ARG A 305 10.90 2.17 -15.14
C ARG A 305 11.79 1.74 -13.98
N ARG A 306 11.48 0.59 -13.36
CA ARG A 306 12.30 -0.04 -12.32
C ARG A 306 13.73 -0.28 -12.83
N ASP A 307 13.84 -0.92 -13.99
CA ASP A 307 15.14 -1.28 -14.55
C ASP A 307 15.98 -0.03 -14.83
N VAL A 308 15.39 0.99 -15.46
CA VAL A 308 16.09 2.27 -15.73
C VAL A 308 16.55 2.96 -14.44
N LEU A 309 15.72 2.96 -13.39
CA LEU A 309 16.07 3.57 -12.11
C LEU A 309 17.17 2.78 -11.40
N CYS A 310 17.00 1.49 -11.23
CA CYS A 310 17.93 0.63 -10.49
C CYS A 310 19.30 0.57 -11.19
N ASP A 311 19.34 0.38 -12.52
CA ASP A 311 20.58 0.36 -13.27
C ASP A 311 21.31 1.73 -13.20
N GLY A 312 20.52 2.79 -13.29
CA GLY A 312 21.05 4.14 -13.20
C GLY A 312 21.66 4.43 -11.82
N LEU A 313 20.98 4.09 -10.73
CA LEU A 313 21.48 4.30 -9.37
C LEU A 313 22.74 3.46 -9.11
N ASN A 314 22.72 2.17 -9.50
CA ASN A 314 23.90 1.30 -9.40
C ASN A 314 25.12 1.90 -10.17
N ALA A 315 24.91 2.36 -11.39
CA ALA A 315 25.96 3.01 -12.19
C ALA A 315 26.39 4.38 -11.64
N ALA A 316 25.58 5.00 -10.79
CA ALA A 316 25.91 6.26 -10.11
C ALA A 316 26.70 6.05 -8.81
N GLY A 317 26.91 4.80 -8.37
CA GLY A 317 27.57 4.46 -7.10
C GLY A 317 26.60 4.39 -5.90
N TRP A 318 25.31 4.25 -6.16
CA TRP A 318 24.28 3.98 -5.15
C TRP A 318 23.69 2.59 -5.35
N PRO A 319 24.21 1.55 -4.64
CA PRO A 319 23.76 0.19 -4.79
C PRO A 319 22.30 0.04 -4.36
N VAL A 320 21.47 -0.47 -5.26
CA VAL A 320 20.05 -0.77 -4.98
C VAL A 320 19.69 -2.12 -5.60
N GLU A 321 18.86 -2.88 -4.90
CA GLU A 321 18.28 -4.12 -5.41
C GLU A 321 17.08 -3.83 -6.30
N ARG A 322 16.87 -4.67 -7.33
CA ARG A 322 15.67 -4.61 -8.14
C ARG A 322 14.54 -5.33 -7.41
N PRO A 323 13.44 -4.63 -7.04
CA PRO A 323 12.29 -5.31 -6.44
C PRO A 323 11.62 -6.23 -7.45
N LYS A 324 11.13 -7.38 -6.99
CA LYS A 324 10.36 -8.32 -7.82
C LYS A 324 8.91 -7.89 -8.03
N ALA A 325 8.43 -6.90 -7.29
CA ALA A 325 7.07 -6.39 -7.40
C ALA A 325 6.97 -4.96 -6.87
N THR A 326 5.78 -4.39 -6.99
CA THR A 326 5.34 -3.05 -6.60
C THR A 326 5.79 -1.95 -7.55
N MET A 327 5.22 -0.77 -7.38
CA MET A 327 5.65 0.43 -8.08
C MET A 327 6.68 1.25 -7.27
N PHE A 328 7.46 0.58 -6.41
CA PHE A 328 8.42 1.23 -5.51
C PHE A 328 9.79 0.58 -5.57
N VAL A 329 10.83 1.41 -5.43
CA VAL A 329 12.18 0.98 -5.10
C VAL A 329 12.49 1.48 -3.69
N TRP A 330 12.81 0.56 -2.80
CA TRP A 330 13.21 0.82 -1.42
C TRP A 330 14.72 0.83 -1.35
N ALA A 331 15.30 2.03 -1.38
CA ALA A 331 16.73 2.22 -1.51
C ALA A 331 17.37 2.53 -0.17
N LYS A 332 18.31 1.69 0.27
CA LYS A 332 19.13 2.01 1.44
C LYS A 332 19.95 3.27 1.14
N ILE A 333 20.01 4.18 2.10
CA ILE A 333 20.79 5.41 2.00
C ILE A 333 22.27 5.03 1.85
N PRO A 334 23.04 5.65 0.92
CA PRO A 334 24.47 5.39 0.81
C PRO A 334 25.18 5.66 2.12
N GLU A 335 26.18 4.83 2.45
CA GLU A 335 26.82 4.79 3.77
C GLU A 335 27.31 6.18 4.23
N GLN A 336 27.88 6.95 3.33
CA GLN A 336 28.34 8.31 3.62
C GLN A 336 27.26 9.31 4.04
N TYR A 337 25.99 8.97 3.86
CA TYR A 337 24.85 9.82 4.24
C TYR A 337 23.96 9.15 5.30
N LEU A 338 24.29 7.96 5.75
CA LEU A 338 23.41 7.16 6.62
C LEU A 338 23.11 7.87 7.95
N GLU A 339 24.11 8.52 8.54
CA GLU A 339 23.95 9.26 9.79
C GLU A 339 22.98 10.46 9.70
N MET A 340 22.65 10.92 8.49
CA MET A 340 21.68 12.01 8.32
C MET A 340 20.24 11.56 8.62
N GLY A 341 19.95 10.26 8.52
CA GLY A 341 18.60 9.73 8.49
C GLY A 341 17.82 10.07 7.22
N SER A 342 16.71 9.41 7.03
CA SER A 342 15.96 9.48 5.75
C SER A 342 15.34 10.83 5.44
N LEU A 343 14.92 11.59 6.46
CA LEU A 343 14.30 12.90 6.24
C LEU A 343 15.31 13.92 5.73
N GLU A 344 16.46 14.04 6.40
CA GLU A 344 17.49 15.00 5.99
C GLU A 344 18.13 14.60 4.67
N PHE A 345 18.32 13.30 4.42
CA PHE A 345 18.76 12.81 3.13
C PHE A 345 17.76 13.11 2.00
N SER A 346 16.45 12.98 2.26
CA SER A 346 15.41 13.37 1.28
C SER A 346 15.45 14.88 0.97
N LYS A 347 15.69 15.71 1.97
CA LYS A 347 15.87 17.17 1.78
C LYS A 347 17.11 17.48 0.96
N LYS A 348 18.23 16.77 1.21
CA LYS A 348 19.46 16.89 0.45
C LYS A 348 19.26 16.51 -1.03
N LEU A 349 18.60 15.38 -1.31
CA LEU A 349 18.26 14.96 -2.67
C LEU A 349 17.44 16.03 -3.42
N LEU A 350 16.44 16.59 -2.73
CA LEU A 350 15.60 17.65 -3.30
C LEU A 350 16.41 18.90 -3.62
N LYS A 351 17.26 19.34 -2.69
CA LYS A 351 18.07 20.55 -2.84
C LYS A 351 19.17 20.40 -3.88
N ASP A 352 19.93 19.32 -3.82
CA ASP A 352 21.20 19.16 -4.53
C ASP A 352 21.07 18.42 -5.86
N ALA A 353 20.14 17.45 -5.94
CA ALA A 353 19.90 16.65 -7.14
C ALA A 353 18.57 16.99 -7.86
N LYS A 354 17.73 17.86 -7.27
CA LYS A 354 16.38 18.21 -7.76
C LYS A 354 15.45 16.99 -7.85
N VAL A 355 15.63 16.04 -6.94
CA VAL A 355 14.89 14.78 -6.88
C VAL A 355 14.13 14.68 -5.55
N ALA A 356 12.81 14.53 -5.62
CA ALA A 356 11.97 14.29 -4.47
C ALA A 356 11.72 12.79 -4.28
N VAL A 357 11.89 12.29 -3.05
CA VAL A 357 11.64 10.90 -2.64
C VAL A 357 10.82 10.90 -1.34
N SER A 358 10.24 9.75 -0.98
CA SER A 358 9.62 9.60 0.35
C SER A 358 10.68 9.21 1.38
N PRO A 359 10.82 9.94 2.49
CA PRO A 359 11.70 9.53 3.59
C PRO A 359 11.16 8.26 4.26
N GLY A 360 12.05 7.31 4.52
CA GLY A 360 11.65 6.00 5.01
C GLY A 360 11.13 6.02 6.44
N VAL A 361 11.56 6.96 7.27
CA VAL A 361 11.01 7.15 8.63
C VAL A 361 9.49 7.37 8.63
N GLY A 362 8.92 7.89 7.53
CA GLY A 362 7.47 8.03 7.35
C GLY A 362 6.71 6.70 7.28
N PHE A 363 7.42 5.58 7.14
CA PHE A 363 6.86 4.22 7.14
C PHE A 363 7.14 3.47 8.45
N GLY A 364 7.81 4.09 9.40
CA GLY A 364 8.16 3.52 10.71
C GLY A 364 9.66 3.65 11.01
N GLN A 365 10.01 3.44 12.28
CA GLN A 365 11.38 3.66 12.77
C GLN A 365 12.45 2.82 12.03
N HIS A 366 12.12 1.59 11.64
CA HIS A 366 13.04 0.72 10.88
C HIS A 366 13.18 1.13 9.40
N GLY A 367 12.48 2.17 8.99
CA GLY A 367 12.62 2.75 7.65
C GLY A 367 13.65 3.88 7.55
N ASP A 368 14.20 4.37 8.67
CA ASP A 368 15.00 5.60 8.67
C ASP A 368 16.34 5.49 7.91
N ASP A 369 16.82 4.28 7.71
CA ASP A 369 18.00 4.01 6.85
C ASP A 369 17.70 3.99 5.35
N TYR A 370 16.47 4.27 4.95
CA TYR A 370 16.00 4.08 3.56
C TYR A 370 15.23 5.29 3.04
N VAL A 371 15.17 5.38 1.71
CA VAL A 371 14.20 6.23 1.01
C VAL A 371 13.42 5.41 -0.01
N ARG A 372 12.16 5.79 -0.27
CA ARG A 372 11.32 5.13 -1.25
C ARG A 372 11.19 5.98 -2.51
N PHE A 373 11.52 5.40 -3.65
CA PHE A 373 11.22 5.93 -4.98
C PHE A 373 9.90 5.34 -5.50
N GLY A 374 8.96 6.18 -5.91
CA GLY A 374 7.79 5.76 -6.68
C GLY A 374 8.08 5.78 -8.18
N LEU A 375 7.81 4.71 -8.90
CA LEU A 375 8.09 4.55 -10.33
C LEU A 375 7.05 5.30 -11.21
N ILE A 376 6.75 6.55 -10.85
CA ILE A 376 5.70 7.37 -11.47
C ILE A 376 6.24 8.34 -12.53
N GLU A 377 7.56 8.47 -12.65
CA GLU A 377 8.20 9.26 -13.68
C GLU A 377 8.53 8.41 -14.91
N ASN A 378 8.47 9.01 -16.10
CA ASN A 378 8.87 8.32 -17.31
C ASN A 378 10.39 8.06 -17.35
N GLU A 379 10.82 7.18 -18.24
CA GLU A 379 12.22 6.74 -18.33
C GLU A 379 13.20 7.88 -18.63
N HIS A 380 12.77 8.90 -19.39
CA HIS A 380 13.60 10.07 -19.69
C HIS A 380 13.84 10.91 -18.43
N ARG A 381 12.80 11.21 -17.68
CA ARG A 381 12.87 11.95 -16.41
C ARG A 381 13.66 11.15 -15.36
N THR A 382 13.47 9.83 -15.33
CA THR A 382 14.24 8.93 -14.46
C THR A 382 15.75 9.03 -14.76
N ARG A 383 16.16 8.99 -16.04
CA ARG A 383 17.58 9.16 -16.40
C ARG A 383 18.11 10.56 -16.04
N GLN A 384 17.29 11.59 -16.12
CA GLN A 384 17.65 12.94 -15.67
C GLN A 384 17.89 12.97 -14.16
N ALA A 385 17.00 12.39 -13.37
CA ALA A 385 17.15 12.29 -11.92
C ALA A 385 18.43 11.56 -11.52
N VAL A 386 18.70 10.43 -12.17
CA VAL A 386 19.95 9.65 -11.96
C VAL A 386 21.19 10.48 -12.23
N ARG A 387 21.20 11.30 -13.29
CA ARG A 387 22.34 12.22 -13.57
C ARG A 387 22.54 13.22 -12.43
N GLY A 388 21.46 13.86 -11.94
CA GLY A 388 21.53 14.78 -10.82
C GLY A 388 22.05 14.13 -9.52
N ILE A 389 21.59 12.92 -9.24
CA ILE A 389 22.07 12.13 -8.09
C ILE A 389 23.55 11.80 -8.23
N LYS A 390 23.98 11.35 -9.42
CA LYS A 390 25.39 11.03 -9.71
C LYS A 390 26.32 12.24 -9.54
N GLU A 391 25.88 13.41 -10.00
CA GLU A 391 26.62 14.65 -9.86
C GLU A 391 26.73 15.05 -8.37
N MET A 392 25.66 14.93 -7.61
CA MET A 392 25.65 15.17 -6.17
C MET A 392 26.66 14.26 -5.44
N ILE A 393 26.58 12.94 -5.66
CA ILE A 393 27.50 11.97 -5.02
C ILE A 393 28.97 12.29 -5.36
N ARG A 394 29.27 12.57 -6.63
CA ARG A 394 30.64 12.90 -7.07
C ARG A 394 31.17 14.20 -6.49
N ARG A 395 30.33 15.22 -6.37
CA ARG A 395 30.70 16.50 -5.76
C ARG A 395 31.05 16.32 -4.30
N ASP A 396 30.20 15.59 -3.58
CA ASP A 396 30.38 15.38 -2.14
C ASP A 396 31.61 14.51 -1.83
N ALA A 397 31.89 13.48 -2.64
CA ALA A 397 33.12 12.69 -2.52
C ALA A 397 34.38 13.55 -2.64
N LYS A 398 34.43 14.48 -3.61
CA LYS A 398 35.56 15.40 -3.77
C LYS A 398 35.74 16.39 -2.61
N GLN A 399 34.63 16.75 -1.94
CA GLN A 399 34.68 17.63 -0.77
C GLN A 399 35.18 16.92 0.49
N SER A 400 34.98 15.61 0.58
CA SER A 400 35.46 14.79 1.70
C SER A 400 36.95 14.43 1.59
N GLU A 401 37.53 14.53 0.37
CA GLU A 401 38.96 14.25 0.09
C GLU A 401 39.83 15.53 0.21
N ALA A 402 39.22 16.72 0.27
CA ALA A 402 39.89 18.02 0.35
C ALA A 402 39.91 18.57 1.78
#